data_a63e8e94d76ebfca114d31e1897b24ca
#
_entry.id   a63e8e94d76ebfca114d31e1897b24ca
#
_cell.length_a   1.000
_cell.length_b   1.000
_cell.length_c   1.000
_cell.angle_alpha   90.00
_cell.angle_beta   90.00
_cell.angle_gamma   90.00
#
_symmetry.space_group_name_H-M   'P 1'
#
loop_
_entity.id
_entity.type
_entity.pdbx_description
1 polymer ?
#
loop_
_entity_poly.entity_id
_entity_poly.type
_entity_poly.pdbx_seq_one_letter_code
_entity_poly.pdbx_strand_id
1 'polypeptide(L)'
;MPEPVTLRAERMVAGGDALAHLADGRVAFLTGALPGEEVDVAIRNDRKDFVKATVTDVLDPSSERVEPPCPHRRAGCGGCGWMHFLPGAQFAAKVEIVAESLRRVGRFDENTVDSLIRMGGAVDPYGYRTTVRLVGLPDGGVGFREERSDEVVRIDHCQVAHENLSRVVREIDIAPGVELTLRTSAATNGVTARWTRPEDRQRRNEKRRSSAAPGESVRGLPADVHIGDRAFLIERIAGRNLQVSAASFFQSGPAGAELLVDAVGRAAPELVTADHAVDAYGGVGLFAATVMDAVRRVTLI
;
A
#
# COMPACT_ATOMS: atom_id res chain seq x y z
N MET A 1 33.55 7.71 10.87
CA MET A 1 32.19 7.84 10.30
C MET A 1 31.94 9.33 10.18
N PRO A 2 31.25 9.83 9.15
CA PRO A 2 30.87 11.23 9.10
C PRO A 2 30.01 11.54 10.35
N GLU A 3 30.16 12.76 10.88
CA GLU A 3 29.33 13.20 12.01
C GLU A 3 27.85 13.11 11.65
N PRO A 4 26.97 12.67 12.56
CA PRO A 4 25.55 12.63 12.30
C PRO A 4 25.04 14.06 12.04
N VAL A 5 24.14 14.20 11.08
CA VAL A 5 23.47 15.46 10.80
C VAL A 5 22.19 15.49 11.60
N THR A 6 22.06 16.43 12.53
CA THR A 6 20.84 16.62 13.32
C THR A 6 19.88 17.54 12.57
N LEU A 7 18.62 17.11 12.42
CA LEU A 7 17.57 17.85 11.72
C LEU A 7 16.26 17.83 12.51
N ARG A 8 15.45 18.88 12.34
CA ARG A 8 14.09 18.95 12.86
C ARG A 8 13.10 18.67 11.75
N ALA A 9 12.29 17.63 11.92
CA ALA A 9 11.24 17.25 10.99
C ALA A 9 10.04 18.22 11.09
N GLU A 10 9.58 18.74 9.96
CA GLU A 10 8.53 19.78 9.91
C GLU A 10 7.14 19.18 9.68
N ARG A 11 7.00 18.35 8.65
CA ARG A 11 5.72 17.77 8.23
C ARG A 11 5.93 16.49 7.43
N MET A 12 4.88 15.67 7.33
CA MET A 12 4.88 14.53 6.42
C MET A 12 4.67 14.98 4.97
N VAL A 13 5.24 14.21 4.03
CA VAL A 13 5.05 14.44 2.60
C VAL A 13 4.58 13.18 1.88
N ALA A 14 4.06 13.33 0.68
CA ALA A 14 3.68 12.21 -0.18
C ALA A 14 4.88 11.27 -0.38
N GLY A 15 4.64 9.96 -0.22
CA GLY A 15 5.70 8.94 -0.24
C GLY A 15 6.13 8.45 1.14
N GLY A 16 5.70 9.13 2.22
CA GLY A 16 5.85 8.63 3.59
C GLY A 16 7.06 9.14 4.35
N ASP A 17 7.89 9.99 3.77
CA ASP A 17 8.99 10.66 4.47
C ASP A 17 8.49 11.92 5.19
N ALA A 18 9.20 12.35 6.23
CA ALA A 18 9.07 13.69 6.77
C ALA A 18 9.98 14.66 6.00
N LEU A 19 9.57 15.93 5.92
CA LEU A 19 10.36 17.00 5.32
C LEU A 19 11.07 17.78 6.41
N ALA A 20 12.33 18.15 6.15
CA ALA A 20 13.13 19.08 6.92
C ALA A 20 13.97 19.96 5.97
N HIS A 21 14.70 20.93 6.53
CA HIS A 21 15.65 21.73 5.76
C HIS A 21 17.07 21.61 6.34
N LEU A 22 18.05 21.52 5.44
CA LEU A 22 19.46 21.59 5.79
C LEU A 22 19.86 23.05 6.07
N ALA A 23 21.00 23.24 6.73
CA ALA A 23 21.55 24.59 6.97
C ALA A 23 21.86 25.38 5.69
N ASP A 24 22.09 24.70 4.57
CA ASP A 24 22.31 25.32 3.25
C ASP A 24 21.00 25.64 2.50
N GLY A 25 19.83 25.38 3.12
CA GLY A 25 18.50 25.65 2.58
C GLY A 25 17.92 24.53 1.69
N ARG A 26 18.65 23.46 1.43
CA ARG A 26 18.14 22.31 0.69
C ARG A 26 17.10 21.52 1.49
N VAL A 27 16.13 20.96 0.78
CA VAL A 27 15.12 20.08 1.37
C VAL A 27 15.74 18.73 1.73
N ALA A 28 15.42 18.21 2.91
CA ALA A 28 15.75 16.87 3.36
C ALA A 28 14.47 16.02 3.50
N PHE A 29 14.46 14.85 2.86
CA PHE A 29 13.41 13.85 3.04
C PHE A 29 13.91 12.78 4.01
N LEU A 30 13.24 12.70 5.16
CA LEU A 30 13.66 11.90 6.32
C LEU A 30 12.79 10.66 6.45
N THR A 31 13.35 9.49 6.14
CA THR A 31 12.66 8.21 6.37
C THR A 31 12.69 7.87 7.85
N GLY A 32 11.50 7.68 8.45
CA GLY A 32 11.35 7.26 9.85
C GLY A 32 11.21 8.38 10.86
N ALA A 33 11.27 9.67 10.44
CA ALA A 33 10.95 10.80 11.30
C ALA A 33 9.44 11.12 11.31
N LEU A 34 8.98 11.78 12.38
CA LEU A 34 7.65 12.34 12.51
C LEU A 34 7.72 13.87 12.68
N PRO A 35 6.65 14.61 12.34
CA PRO A 35 6.60 16.06 12.52
C PRO A 35 6.93 16.48 13.95
N GLY A 36 7.75 17.52 14.07
CA GLY A 36 8.19 18.10 15.35
C GLY A 36 9.39 17.41 15.97
N GLU A 37 9.81 16.24 15.52
CA GLU A 37 10.95 15.53 16.08
C GLU A 37 12.29 16.17 15.72
N GLU A 38 13.23 16.12 16.67
CA GLU A 38 14.64 16.34 16.42
C GLU A 38 15.33 14.98 16.30
N VAL A 39 16.01 14.76 15.18
CA VAL A 39 16.55 13.45 14.81
C VAL A 39 17.96 13.54 14.24
N ASP A 40 18.77 12.56 14.57
CA ASP A 40 20.02 12.29 13.87
C ASP A 40 19.75 11.43 12.64
N VAL A 41 20.41 11.78 11.54
CA VAL A 41 20.16 11.12 10.25
C VAL A 41 21.45 10.72 9.54
N ALA A 42 21.37 9.62 8.81
CA ALA A 42 22.36 9.20 7.83
C ALA A 42 21.89 9.58 6.43
N ILE A 43 22.66 10.41 5.72
CA ILE A 43 22.38 10.79 4.33
C ILE A 43 22.59 9.55 3.44
N ARG A 44 21.58 9.18 2.68
CA ARG A 44 21.57 8.06 1.74
C ARG A 44 21.75 8.49 0.29
N ASN A 45 21.22 9.66 -0.05
CA ASN A 45 21.32 10.21 -1.39
C ASN A 45 21.47 11.74 -1.27
N ASP A 46 22.57 12.27 -1.78
CA ASP A 46 22.84 13.69 -1.81
C ASP A 46 22.71 14.22 -3.25
N ARG A 47 21.79 15.16 -3.46
CA ARG A 47 21.52 15.80 -4.75
C ARG A 47 21.68 17.30 -4.62
N LYS A 48 21.79 17.97 -5.77
CA LYS A 48 21.96 19.42 -5.83
C LYS A 48 20.84 20.18 -5.10
N ASP A 49 19.59 19.70 -5.22
CA ASP A 49 18.41 20.43 -4.77
C ASP A 49 17.78 19.79 -3.50
N PHE A 50 18.12 18.56 -3.18
CA PHE A 50 17.57 17.85 -2.02
C PHE A 50 18.48 16.71 -1.53
N VAL A 51 18.26 16.27 -0.31
CA VAL A 51 18.84 15.03 0.22
C VAL A 51 17.76 14.04 0.63
N LYS A 52 18.09 12.74 0.58
CA LYS A 52 17.33 11.68 1.25
C LYS A 52 18.16 11.10 2.37
N ALA A 53 17.57 11.03 3.55
CA ALA A 53 18.23 10.55 4.74
C ALA A 53 17.33 9.57 5.51
N THR A 54 17.95 8.72 6.30
CA THR A 54 17.27 7.80 7.20
C THR A 54 17.60 8.18 8.64
N VAL A 55 16.60 8.22 9.50
CA VAL A 55 16.76 8.44 10.94
C VAL A 55 17.63 7.33 11.52
N THR A 56 18.65 7.73 12.25
CA THR A 56 19.54 6.84 13.02
C THR A 56 19.24 6.90 14.50
N ASP A 57 18.83 8.07 15.00
CA ASP A 57 18.39 8.26 16.38
C ASP A 57 17.32 9.35 16.46
N VAL A 58 16.44 9.25 17.46
CA VAL A 58 15.40 10.25 17.75
C VAL A 58 15.75 10.91 19.08
N LEU A 59 16.14 12.19 19.00
CA LEU A 59 16.63 12.94 20.15
C LEU A 59 15.48 13.55 20.96
N ASP A 60 14.46 14.07 20.27
CA ASP A 60 13.26 14.66 20.86
C ASP A 60 12.03 14.03 20.19
N PRO A 61 11.46 12.94 20.75
CA PRO A 61 10.38 12.21 20.13
C PRO A 61 9.03 12.95 20.19
N SER A 62 8.28 12.87 19.10
CA SER A 62 6.88 13.32 19.06
C SER A 62 6.00 12.50 20.01
N SER A 63 5.02 13.15 20.67
CA SER A 63 3.99 12.45 21.45
C SER A 63 3.13 11.48 20.60
N GLU A 64 3.18 11.60 19.29
CA GLU A 64 2.48 10.75 18.34
C GLU A 64 3.32 9.54 17.89
N ARG A 65 4.58 9.44 18.34
CA ARG A 65 5.43 8.29 18.10
C ARG A 65 5.03 7.12 19.00
N VAL A 66 4.94 5.95 18.39
CA VAL A 66 4.72 4.67 19.08
C VAL A 66 5.76 3.66 18.66
N GLU A 67 6.05 2.72 19.56
CA GLU A 67 6.85 1.56 19.18
C GLU A 67 6.05 0.66 18.22
N PRO A 68 6.58 0.33 17.03
CA PRO A 68 5.88 -0.57 16.10
C PRO A 68 5.60 -1.93 16.75
N PRO A 69 4.34 -2.36 16.84
CA PRO A 69 4.00 -3.64 17.48
C PRO A 69 4.47 -4.85 16.66
N CYS A 70 4.74 -4.68 15.37
CA CYS A 70 5.16 -5.74 14.48
C CYS A 70 6.66 -6.02 14.58
N PRO A 71 7.08 -7.24 14.98
CA PRO A 71 8.50 -7.58 15.08
C PRO A 71 9.20 -7.53 13.72
N HIS A 72 8.51 -7.88 12.63
CA HIS A 72 9.07 -7.83 11.28
C HIS A 72 9.34 -6.38 10.82
N ARG A 73 8.52 -5.39 11.25
CA ARG A 73 8.81 -3.98 10.97
C ARG A 73 10.10 -3.53 11.65
N ARG A 74 10.33 -3.93 12.89
CA ARG A 74 11.58 -3.67 13.60
C ARG A 74 12.78 -4.37 12.97
N ALA A 75 12.56 -5.51 12.33
CA ALA A 75 13.58 -6.24 11.57
C ALA A 75 13.82 -5.68 10.15
N GLY A 76 13.20 -4.54 9.78
CA GLY A 76 13.43 -3.88 8.49
C GLY A 76 12.35 -4.10 7.43
N CYS A 77 11.27 -4.86 7.69
CA CYS A 77 10.19 -5.07 6.73
C CYS A 77 9.63 -3.75 6.18
N GLY A 78 9.62 -3.59 4.84
CA GLY A 78 9.16 -2.39 4.15
C GLY A 78 7.65 -2.25 4.01
N GLY A 79 6.87 -3.20 4.55
CA GLY A 79 5.41 -3.25 4.31
C GLY A 79 4.58 -2.16 4.98
N CYS A 80 5.08 -1.50 6.04
CA CYS A 80 4.33 -0.59 6.90
C CYS A 80 5.17 0.62 7.32
N GLY A 81 5.43 1.56 6.40
CA GLY A 81 6.33 2.69 6.61
C GLY A 81 5.97 3.59 7.80
N TRP A 82 4.69 3.68 8.18
CA TRP A 82 4.19 4.56 9.24
C TRP A 82 3.72 3.82 10.52
N MET A 83 4.13 2.57 10.73
CA MET A 83 3.69 1.81 11.91
C MET A 83 4.21 2.40 13.25
N HIS A 84 5.22 3.26 13.19
CA HIS A 84 5.74 4.04 14.32
C HIS A 84 4.94 5.32 14.62
N PHE A 85 3.88 5.60 13.88
CA PHE A 85 3.06 6.80 13.97
C PHE A 85 1.64 6.42 14.41
N LEU A 86 1.07 7.09 15.42
CA LEU A 86 -0.29 6.82 15.90
C LEU A 86 -1.31 6.85 14.76
N PRO A 87 -2.24 5.87 14.64
CA PRO A 87 -3.20 5.80 13.55
C PRO A 87 -4.03 7.07 13.33
N GLY A 88 -4.47 7.72 14.41
CA GLY A 88 -5.21 8.99 14.31
C GLY A 88 -4.37 10.11 13.70
N ALA A 89 -3.10 10.21 14.10
CA ALA A 89 -2.17 11.19 13.57
C ALA A 89 -1.79 10.90 12.11
N GLN A 90 -1.67 9.62 11.71
CA GLN A 90 -1.51 9.24 10.31
C GLN A 90 -2.65 9.77 9.43
N PHE A 91 -3.89 9.73 9.94
CA PHE A 91 -5.04 10.24 9.20
C PHE A 91 -4.95 11.75 8.99
N ALA A 92 -4.64 12.52 10.04
CA ALA A 92 -4.44 13.97 9.96
C ALA A 92 -3.29 14.33 8.98
N ALA A 93 -2.16 13.62 9.07
CA ALA A 93 -1.03 13.82 8.15
C ALA A 93 -1.41 13.54 6.68
N LYS A 94 -2.23 12.54 6.39
CA LYS A 94 -2.73 12.26 5.03
C LYS A 94 -3.62 13.38 4.51
N VAL A 95 -4.48 13.95 5.34
CA VAL A 95 -5.31 15.10 4.98
C VAL A 95 -4.42 16.30 4.62
N GLU A 96 -3.40 16.60 5.46
CA GLU A 96 -2.47 17.70 5.20
C GLU A 96 -1.64 17.49 3.92
N ILE A 97 -1.20 16.27 3.62
CA ILE A 97 -0.51 15.93 2.35
C ILE A 97 -1.40 16.27 1.15
N VAL A 98 -2.69 15.97 1.21
CA VAL A 98 -3.64 16.31 0.14
C VAL A 98 -3.82 17.81 0.04
N ALA A 99 -4.03 18.51 1.16
CA ALA A 99 -4.15 19.97 1.22
C ALA A 99 -2.94 20.66 0.60
N GLU A 100 -1.75 20.27 1.02
CA GLU A 100 -0.49 20.80 0.51
C GLU A 100 -0.32 20.53 -1.00
N SER A 101 -0.74 19.37 -1.48
CA SER A 101 -0.70 19.05 -2.91
C SER A 101 -1.62 19.96 -3.71
N LEU A 102 -2.81 20.25 -3.20
CA LEU A 102 -3.75 21.18 -3.82
C LEU A 102 -3.20 22.62 -3.84
N ARG A 103 -2.59 23.08 -2.74
CA ARG A 103 -1.97 24.42 -2.68
C ARG A 103 -0.79 24.53 -3.64
N ARG A 104 0.19 23.62 -3.56
CA ARG A 104 1.46 23.76 -4.29
C ARG A 104 1.38 23.34 -5.74
N VAL A 105 0.76 22.21 -6.04
CA VAL A 105 0.67 21.65 -7.39
C VAL A 105 -0.57 22.17 -8.10
N GLY A 106 -1.72 22.12 -7.42
CA GLY A 106 -2.99 22.61 -7.94
C GLY A 106 -3.08 24.14 -7.99
N ARG A 107 -2.23 24.85 -7.19
CA ARG A 107 -2.23 26.31 -7.06
C ARG A 107 -3.57 26.89 -6.60
N PHE A 108 -4.32 26.12 -5.83
CA PHE A 108 -5.53 26.60 -5.19
C PHE A 108 -5.17 27.46 -3.97
N ASP A 109 -5.95 28.53 -3.73
CA ASP A 109 -5.86 29.32 -2.52
C ASP A 109 -6.38 28.53 -1.30
N GLU A 110 -6.03 29.00 -0.09
CA GLU A 110 -6.33 28.28 1.15
C GLU A 110 -7.83 28.09 1.40
N ASN A 111 -8.63 29.14 1.17
CA ASN A 111 -10.09 29.06 1.34
C ASN A 111 -10.71 28.03 0.40
N THR A 112 -10.23 27.96 -0.83
CA THR A 112 -10.66 26.94 -1.80
C THR A 112 -10.28 25.53 -1.32
N VAL A 113 -9.03 25.32 -0.86
CA VAL A 113 -8.57 24.03 -0.34
C VAL A 113 -9.43 23.58 0.84
N ASP A 114 -9.66 24.45 1.83
CA ASP A 114 -10.49 24.16 2.99
C ASP A 114 -11.94 23.84 2.61
N SER A 115 -12.45 24.50 1.56
CA SER A 115 -13.79 24.22 1.03
C SER A 115 -13.89 22.88 0.30
N LEU A 116 -12.81 22.39 -0.32
CA LEU A 116 -12.79 21.16 -1.10
C LEU A 116 -12.55 19.92 -0.24
N ILE A 117 -11.72 20.02 0.82
CA ILE A 117 -11.36 18.88 1.63
C ILE A 117 -12.54 18.48 2.53
N ARG A 118 -12.90 17.21 2.44
CA ARG A 118 -13.86 16.58 3.34
C ARG A 118 -13.22 15.34 3.93
N MET A 119 -13.23 15.26 5.24
CA MET A 119 -12.72 14.07 5.94
C MET A 119 -13.64 12.89 5.68
N GLY A 120 -13.05 11.79 5.23
CA GLY A 120 -13.72 10.50 5.09
C GLY A 120 -13.65 9.66 6.37
N GLY A 121 -14.05 8.40 6.24
CA GLY A 121 -13.87 7.41 7.31
C GLY A 121 -12.43 6.89 7.39
N ALA A 122 -12.14 6.17 8.46
CA ALA A 122 -10.90 5.41 8.64
C ALA A 122 -11.20 3.91 8.66
N VAL A 123 -10.23 3.11 8.23
CA VAL A 123 -10.26 1.64 8.35
C VAL A 123 -9.43 1.22 9.54
N ASP A 124 -9.72 0.00 10.06
CA ASP A 124 -8.85 -0.62 11.07
C ASP A 124 -7.41 -0.68 10.56
N PRO A 125 -6.41 -0.31 11.36
CA PRO A 125 -5.01 -0.37 10.97
C PRO A 125 -4.46 -1.79 10.81
N TYR A 126 -5.17 -2.81 11.29
CA TYR A 126 -4.77 -4.21 11.23
C TYR A 126 -5.77 -5.08 10.45
N GLY A 127 -5.30 -6.22 9.92
CA GLY A 127 -6.14 -7.21 9.24
C GLY A 127 -6.84 -6.75 7.95
N TYR A 128 -6.64 -5.52 7.52
CA TYR A 128 -7.37 -4.92 6.39
C TYR A 128 -6.88 -5.37 5.03
N ARG A 129 -5.60 -5.80 4.93
CA ARG A 129 -4.94 -6.03 3.63
C ARG A 129 -5.31 -7.39 3.07
N THR A 130 -6.01 -7.39 1.95
CA THR A 130 -6.45 -8.62 1.26
C THR A 130 -5.50 -9.07 0.14
N THR A 131 -4.39 -8.40 -0.07
CA THR A 131 -3.36 -8.80 -1.04
C THR A 131 -1.98 -8.61 -0.48
N VAL A 132 -1.14 -9.65 -0.56
CA VAL A 132 0.29 -9.59 -0.18
C VAL A 132 1.16 -10.12 -1.31
N ARG A 133 2.38 -9.59 -1.41
CA ARG A 133 3.42 -10.08 -2.32
C ARG A 133 4.61 -10.54 -1.51
N LEU A 134 4.88 -11.83 -1.57
CA LEU A 134 5.92 -12.52 -0.85
C LEU A 134 7.09 -12.86 -1.76
N VAL A 135 8.26 -13.04 -1.18
CA VAL A 135 9.48 -13.46 -1.87
C VAL A 135 10.04 -14.70 -1.18
N GLY A 136 10.44 -15.70 -1.96
CA GLY A 136 11.13 -16.90 -1.46
C GLY A 136 12.55 -16.59 -0.99
N LEU A 137 12.91 -17.11 0.17
CA LEU A 137 14.24 -16.96 0.77
C LEU A 137 15.23 -18.03 0.28
N PRO A 138 16.54 -17.75 0.26
CA PRO A 138 17.57 -18.72 -0.19
C PRO A 138 17.57 -20.01 0.62
N ASP A 139 17.27 -19.94 1.92
CA ASP A 139 17.25 -21.03 2.88
C ASP A 139 15.83 -21.59 3.16
N GLY A 140 14.88 -21.27 2.26
CA GLY A 140 13.47 -21.67 2.35
C GLY A 140 12.60 -20.70 3.14
N GLY A 141 11.27 -20.88 3.05
CA GLY A 141 10.29 -20.00 3.66
C GLY A 141 10.00 -18.73 2.84
N VAL A 142 9.40 -17.75 3.49
CA VAL A 142 8.86 -16.56 2.82
C VAL A 142 9.23 -15.28 3.54
N GLY A 143 9.27 -14.17 2.80
CA GLY A 143 9.50 -12.85 3.38
C GLY A 143 8.89 -11.71 2.58
N PHE A 144 8.98 -10.52 3.17
CA PHE A 144 8.73 -9.26 2.46
C PHE A 144 10.05 -8.54 2.18
N ARG A 145 10.09 -7.75 1.13
CA ARG A 145 11.25 -6.91 0.88
C ARG A 145 11.43 -5.91 2.02
N GLU A 146 12.69 -5.68 2.35
CA GLU A 146 13.11 -4.60 3.23
C GLU A 146 12.73 -3.24 2.62
N GLU A 147 12.62 -2.23 3.46
CA GLU A 147 12.29 -0.88 3.02
C GLU A 147 13.38 -0.31 2.12
N ARG A 148 13.02 -0.02 0.85
CA ARG A 148 13.93 0.55 -0.17
C ARG A 148 15.16 -0.31 -0.49
N SER A 149 15.05 -1.63 -0.29
CA SER A 149 16.09 -2.60 -0.55
C SER A 149 15.52 -3.79 -1.33
N ASP A 150 16.40 -4.58 -1.96
CA ASP A 150 16.05 -5.87 -2.55
C ASP A 150 16.20 -7.03 -1.56
N GLU A 151 16.76 -6.76 -0.39
CA GLU A 151 16.88 -7.73 0.70
C GLU A 151 15.48 -8.17 1.18
N VAL A 152 15.42 -9.35 1.77
CA VAL A 152 14.15 -9.96 2.18
C VAL A 152 14.15 -10.25 3.68
N VAL A 153 13.21 -9.64 4.39
CA VAL A 153 12.95 -9.91 5.80
C VAL A 153 12.01 -11.11 5.91
N ARG A 154 12.48 -12.17 6.55
CA ARG A 154 11.67 -13.37 6.84
C ARG A 154 10.46 -13.03 7.67
N ILE A 155 9.32 -13.63 7.32
CA ILE A 155 8.08 -13.48 8.08
C ILE A 155 7.42 -14.83 8.33
N ASP A 156 6.67 -14.91 9.40
CA ASP A 156 5.76 -16.02 9.76
C ASP A 156 4.29 -15.58 9.77
N HIS A 157 4.04 -14.28 9.89
CA HIS A 157 2.72 -13.68 9.84
C HIS A 157 2.80 -12.20 9.40
N CYS A 158 1.65 -11.57 9.16
CA CYS A 158 1.58 -10.15 8.86
C CYS A 158 0.38 -9.52 9.57
N GLN A 159 0.61 -8.60 10.51
CA GLN A 159 -0.46 -7.98 11.32
C GLN A 159 -1.46 -7.18 10.50
N VAL A 160 -1.04 -6.60 9.36
CA VAL A 160 -1.93 -5.83 8.49
C VAL A 160 -2.64 -6.69 7.44
N ALA A 161 -2.18 -7.92 7.22
CA ALA A 161 -2.81 -8.85 6.29
C ALA A 161 -4.04 -9.51 6.93
N HIS A 162 -5.04 -9.76 6.10
CA HIS A 162 -6.21 -10.54 6.48
C HIS A 162 -5.81 -11.94 6.99
N GLU A 163 -6.54 -12.47 7.96
CA GLU A 163 -6.21 -13.72 8.64
C GLU A 163 -6.02 -14.90 7.67
N ASN A 164 -6.85 -15.01 6.64
CA ASN A 164 -6.73 -16.05 5.62
C ASN A 164 -5.35 -16.04 4.92
N LEU A 165 -4.77 -14.87 4.67
CA LEU A 165 -3.44 -14.77 4.09
C LEU A 165 -2.36 -15.19 5.09
N SER A 166 -2.50 -14.80 6.36
CA SER A 166 -1.57 -15.19 7.42
C SER A 166 -1.58 -16.71 7.67
N ARG A 167 -2.75 -17.37 7.49
CA ARG A 167 -2.85 -18.85 7.51
C ARG A 167 -1.97 -19.45 6.41
N VAL A 168 -2.16 -19.02 5.17
CA VAL A 168 -1.40 -19.55 4.01
C VAL A 168 0.09 -19.27 4.16
N VAL A 169 0.47 -18.08 4.61
CA VAL A 169 1.89 -17.69 4.81
C VAL A 169 2.64 -18.65 5.73
N ARG A 170 1.98 -19.19 6.77
CA ARG A 170 2.60 -20.14 7.71
C ARG A 170 2.84 -21.53 7.14
N GLU A 171 2.11 -21.90 6.09
CA GLU A 171 2.10 -23.26 5.54
C GLU A 171 2.99 -23.40 4.28
N ILE A 172 3.34 -22.28 3.65
CA ILE A 172 4.00 -22.29 2.34
C ILE A 172 5.51 -22.14 2.42
N ASP A 173 6.16 -22.76 1.45
CA ASP A 173 7.57 -22.55 1.13
C ASP A 173 7.70 -22.13 -0.33
N ILE A 174 8.51 -21.10 -0.60
CA ILE A 174 8.67 -20.51 -1.93
C ILE A 174 10.12 -20.67 -2.37
N ALA A 175 10.33 -21.14 -3.59
CA ALA A 175 11.68 -21.25 -4.15
C ALA A 175 12.38 -19.88 -4.15
N PRO A 176 13.72 -19.85 -3.97
CA PRO A 176 14.49 -18.62 -3.87
C PRO A 176 14.22 -17.63 -5.00
N GLY A 177 13.96 -16.37 -4.65
CA GLY A 177 13.73 -15.29 -5.59
C GLY A 177 12.39 -15.32 -6.35
N VAL A 178 11.58 -16.36 -6.18
CA VAL A 178 10.22 -16.40 -6.72
C VAL A 178 9.36 -15.40 -5.97
N GLU A 179 8.60 -14.58 -6.67
CA GLU A 179 7.61 -13.68 -6.08
C GLU A 179 6.21 -14.29 -6.17
N LEU A 180 5.58 -14.49 -5.02
CA LEU A 180 4.21 -14.98 -4.88
C LEU A 180 3.27 -13.85 -4.49
N THR A 181 2.22 -13.64 -5.27
CA THR A 181 1.10 -12.79 -4.89
C THR A 181 -0.03 -13.68 -4.39
N LEU A 182 -0.43 -13.48 -3.14
CA LEU A 182 -1.64 -14.05 -2.56
C LEU A 182 -2.71 -12.97 -2.46
N ARG A 183 -3.94 -13.34 -2.78
CA ARG A 183 -5.12 -12.49 -2.56
C ARG A 183 -6.20 -13.31 -1.89
N THR A 184 -6.89 -12.72 -0.92
CA THR A 184 -8.09 -13.30 -0.30
C THR A 184 -9.30 -12.41 -0.53
N SER A 185 -10.49 -13.01 -0.47
CA SER A 185 -11.75 -12.29 -0.35
C SER A 185 -12.21 -12.31 1.10
N ALA A 186 -12.55 -11.15 1.63
CA ALA A 186 -13.19 -11.06 2.94
C ALA A 186 -14.67 -11.53 2.91
N ALA A 187 -15.29 -11.55 1.72
CA ALA A 187 -16.67 -11.98 1.57
C ALA A 187 -16.83 -13.50 1.51
N THR A 188 -15.88 -14.22 0.90
CA THR A 188 -15.99 -15.66 0.65
C THR A 188 -14.89 -16.48 1.34
N ASN A 189 -13.92 -15.85 1.97
CA ASN A 189 -12.70 -16.45 2.53
C ASN A 189 -11.84 -17.23 1.52
N GLY A 190 -12.17 -17.19 0.23
CA GLY A 190 -11.36 -17.80 -0.82
C GLY A 190 -10.00 -17.15 -0.95
N VAL A 191 -9.01 -17.90 -1.44
CA VAL A 191 -7.66 -17.41 -1.68
C VAL A 191 -7.23 -17.73 -3.11
N THR A 192 -6.57 -16.76 -3.76
CA THR A 192 -5.87 -16.99 -5.04
C THR A 192 -4.38 -16.83 -4.86
N ALA A 193 -3.61 -17.59 -5.64
CA ALA A 193 -2.15 -17.54 -5.70
C ALA A 193 -1.68 -17.39 -7.14
N ARG A 194 -0.73 -16.48 -7.36
CA ARG A 194 0.01 -16.37 -8.62
C ARG A 194 1.47 -16.02 -8.34
N TRP A 195 2.39 -16.49 -9.15
CA TRP A 195 3.79 -16.20 -8.94
C TRP A 195 4.54 -15.85 -10.22
N THR A 196 5.69 -15.24 -10.04
CA THR A 196 6.62 -14.85 -11.10
C THR A 196 8.02 -15.35 -10.70
N ARG A 197 8.71 -16.03 -11.60
CA ARG A 197 10.09 -16.47 -11.39
C ARG A 197 11.07 -15.34 -11.74
N PRO A 198 12.29 -15.34 -11.19
CA PRO A 198 13.33 -14.38 -11.54
C PRO A 198 13.61 -14.31 -13.04
N GLU A 199 13.72 -15.47 -13.71
CA GLU A 199 13.94 -15.59 -15.15
C GLU A 199 12.82 -14.99 -16.01
N ASP A 200 11.58 -15.01 -15.54
CA ASP A 200 10.41 -14.43 -16.24
C ASP A 200 10.46 -12.90 -16.26
N ARG A 201 11.18 -12.27 -15.33
CA ARG A 201 11.34 -10.80 -15.27
C ARG A 201 12.24 -10.29 -16.38
N GLN A 202 13.26 -11.06 -16.76
CA GLN A 202 14.22 -10.69 -17.82
C GLN A 202 13.57 -10.75 -19.21
N ARG A 203 12.53 -11.57 -19.40
CA ARG A 203 11.80 -11.77 -20.67
C ARG A 203 10.58 -10.87 -20.85
N ARG A 204 10.57 -9.68 -20.32
CA ARG A 204 9.40 -8.78 -20.25
C ARG A 204 8.79 -8.36 -21.60
N ASN A 205 9.45 -8.66 -22.74
CA ASN A 205 9.03 -8.32 -24.11
C ASN A 205 8.45 -9.49 -24.92
N GLU A 206 8.40 -10.71 -24.39
CA GLU A 206 7.81 -11.86 -25.08
C GLU A 206 6.46 -12.22 -24.44
N LYS A 207 5.46 -12.59 -25.25
CA LYS A 207 4.12 -13.00 -24.81
C LYS A 207 4.22 -14.10 -23.75
N ARG A 208 3.94 -13.76 -22.50
CA ARG A 208 4.11 -14.63 -21.34
C ARG A 208 3.09 -15.76 -21.34
N ARG A 209 3.57 -16.99 -21.38
CA ARG A 209 2.86 -18.16 -20.85
C ARG A 209 3.63 -18.61 -19.61
N SER A 210 3.13 -18.34 -18.41
CA SER A 210 3.63 -18.97 -17.20
C SER A 210 3.12 -20.41 -17.19
N SER A 211 3.98 -21.36 -17.52
CA SER A 211 3.64 -22.79 -17.62
C SER A 211 4.44 -23.67 -16.67
N ALA A 212 4.79 -23.14 -15.49
CA ALA A 212 5.47 -23.95 -14.50
C ALA A 212 4.48 -24.69 -13.60
N ALA A 213 4.72 -25.98 -13.40
CA ALA A 213 3.97 -26.78 -12.43
C ALA A 213 4.09 -26.16 -11.03
N PRO A 214 2.97 -26.11 -10.24
CA PRO A 214 2.94 -25.48 -8.92
C PRO A 214 4.06 -25.97 -7.99
N GLY A 215 4.33 -27.27 -7.96
CA GLY A 215 5.19 -27.90 -6.98
C GLY A 215 6.68 -27.57 -7.01
N GLU A 216 7.18 -26.94 -8.09
CA GLU A 216 8.59 -26.57 -8.20
C GLU A 216 8.90 -25.18 -7.64
N SER A 217 7.94 -24.25 -7.72
CA SER A 217 8.12 -22.84 -7.33
C SER A 217 7.49 -22.51 -5.98
N VAL A 218 6.37 -23.15 -5.64
CA VAL A 218 5.64 -22.93 -4.38
C VAL A 218 5.17 -24.26 -3.85
N ARG A 219 5.51 -24.60 -2.62
CA ARG A 219 5.11 -25.80 -1.90
C ARG A 219 4.21 -25.45 -0.73
N GLY A 220 3.38 -26.39 -0.25
CA GLY A 220 2.53 -26.21 0.91
C GLY A 220 1.29 -25.33 0.66
N LEU A 221 0.97 -24.99 -0.59
CA LEU A 221 -0.29 -24.29 -0.87
C LEU A 221 -1.47 -25.18 -0.47
N PRO A 222 -2.41 -24.69 0.37
CA PRO A 222 -3.65 -25.38 0.69
C PRO A 222 -4.45 -25.73 -0.57
N ALA A 223 -5.16 -26.88 -0.54
CA ALA A 223 -5.89 -27.38 -1.71
C ALA A 223 -7.06 -26.48 -2.14
N ASP A 224 -7.55 -25.61 -1.26
CA ASP A 224 -8.60 -24.63 -1.49
C ASP A 224 -8.11 -23.34 -2.14
N VAL A 225 -6.80 -23.19 -2.39
CA VAL A 225 -6.22 -22.04 -3.06
C VAL A 225 -6.35 -22.14 -4.58
N HIS A 226 -6.99 -21.17 -5.20
CA HIS A 226 -7.13 -21.09 -6.67
C HIS A 226 -5.85 -20.50 -7.29
N ILE A 227 -5.25 -21.23 -8.24
CA ILE A 227 -3.92 -20.91 -8.79
C ILE A 227 -4.00 -20.34 -10.19
N GLY A 228 -3.18 -19.33 -10.46
CA GLY A 228 -2.91 -18.79 -11.79
C GLY A 228 -3.54 -17.43 -12.09
N ASP A 229 -3.16 -16.85 -13.23
CA ASP A 229 -3.58 -15.49 -13.62
C ASP A 229 -5.09 -15.38 -13.88
N ARG A 230 -5.74 -16.48 -14.22
CA ARG A 230 -7.19 -16.54 -14.48
C ARG A 230 -8.01 -16.88 -13.22
N ALA A 231 -7.36 -17.26 -12.12
CA ALA A 231 -8.05 -17.44 -10.86
C ALA A 231 -8.70 -16.13 -10.43
N PHE A 232 -9.88 -16.20 -9.84
CA PHE A 232 -10.62 -15.03 -9.39
C PHE A 232 -11.30 -15.29 -8.05
N LEU A 233 -11.66 -14.23 -7.39
CA LEU A 233 -12.45 -14.20 -6.16
C LEU A 233 -13.67 -13.31 -6.37
N ILE A 234 -14.69 -13.54 -5.58
CA ILE A 234 -15.83 -12.62 -5.47
C ILE A 234 -15.64 -11.78 -4.22
N GLU A 235 -15.54 -10.47 -4.41
CA GLU A 235 -15.63 -9.49 -3.33
C GLU A 235 -17.03 -8.87 -3.29
N ARG A 236 -17.49 -8.50 -2.09
CA ARG A 236 -18.78 -7.84 -1.92
C ARG A 236 -18.55 -6.42 -1.41
N ILE A 237 -18.89 -5.42 -2.24
CA ILE A 237 -18.73 -4.00 -1.93
C ILE A 237 -20.04 -3.29 -2.20
N ALA A 238 -20.53 -2.50 -1.26
CA ALA A 238 -21.80 -1.78 -1.35
C ALA A 238 -22.97 -2.67 -1.80
N GLY A 239 -23.02 -3.91 -1.29
CA GLY A 239 -24.02 -4.90 -1.64
C GLY A 239 -23.85 -5.56 -3.02
N ARG A 240 -22.84 -5.19 -3.81
CA ARG A 240 -22.56 -5.74 -5.14
C ARG A 240 -21.45 -6.78 -5.10
N ASN A 241 -21.59 -7.83 -5.90
CA ASN A 241 -20.56 -8.84 -6.10
C ASN A 241 -19.65 -8.43 -7.25
N LEU A 242 -18.36 -8.31 -6.97
CA LEU A 242 -17.33 -7.97 -7.94
C LEU A 242 -16.42 -9.17 -8.16
N GLN A 243 -16.22 -9.56 -9.42
CA GLN A 243 -15.26 -10.59 -9.77
C GLN A 243 -13.86 -9.97 -9.90
N VAL A 244 -12.95 -10.34 -9.01
CA VAL A 244 -11.58 -9.81 -8.94
C VAL A 244 -10.59 -10.91 -9.29
N SER A 245 -9.90 -10.79 -10.44
CA SER A 245 -8.89 -11.78 -10.83
C SER A 245 -7.61 -11.65 -9.99
N ALA A 246 -6.84 -12.73 -9.92
CA ALA A 246 -5.54 -12.73 -9.24
C ALA A 246 -4.56 -11.72 -9.84
N ALA A 247 -4.74 -11.35 -11.12
CA ALA A 247 -3.88 -10.41 -11.83
C ALA A 247 -4.39 -8.97 -11.82
N SER A 248 -5.68 -8.74 -11.51
CA SER A 248 -6.28 -7.40 -11.53
C SER A 248 -5.84 -6.56 -10.33
N PHE A 249 -5.75 -5.25 -10.54
CA PHE A 249 -5.71 -4.33 -9.41
C PHE A 249 -7.05 -4.33 -8.68
N PHE A 250 -7.01 -4.28 -7.37
CA PHE A 250 -8.13 -3.99 -6.49
C PHE A 250 -7.64 -3.28 -5.25
N GLN A 251 -8.52 -2.59 -4.55
CA GLN A 251 -8.19 -1.93 -3.28
C GLN A 251 -7.62 -2.93 -2.28
N SER A 252 -6.72 -2.47 -1.41
CA SER A 252 -6.01 -3.33 -0.45
C SER A 252 -6.90 -3.93 0.64
N GLY A 253 -8.15 -3.48 0.74
CA GLY A 253 -9.14 -4.03 1.65
C GLY A 253 -10.56 -3.57 1.30
N PRO A 254 -11.58 -4.41 1.54
CA PRO A 254 -12.97 -4.09 1.22
C PRO A 254 -13.49 -2.87 1.98
N ALA A 255 -13.15 -2.69 3.25
CA ALA A 255 -13.54 -1.50 4.01
C ALA A 255 -13.06 -0.19 3.37
N GLY A 256 -11.85 -0.17 2.83
CA GLY A 256 -11.36 0.99 2.08
C GLY A 256 -12.10 1.20 0.76
N ALA A 257 -12.50 0.12 0.08
CA ALA A 257 -13.32 0.21 -1.13
C ALA A 257 -14.73 0.75 -0.83
N GLU A 258 -15.35 0.33 0.26
CA GLU A 258 -16.66 0.86 0.75
C GLU A 258 -16.57 2.37 1.00
N LEU A 259 -15.54 2.82 1.72
CA LEU A 259 -15.32 4.26 1.98
C LEU A 259 -15.13 5.07 0.69
N LEU A 260 -14.47 4.51 -0.33
CA LEU A 260 -14.32 5.16 -1.63
C LEU A 260 -15.65 5.26 -2.38
N VAL A 261 -16.46 4.19 -2.39
CA VAL A 261 -17.79 4.19 -2.99
C VAL A 261 -18.67 5.24 -2.35
N ASP A 262 -18.69 5.29 -1.03
CA ASP A 262 -19.44 6.27 -0.26
C ASP A 262 -18.95 7.73 -0.51
N ALA A 263 -17.63 7.94 -0.58
CA ALA A 263 -17.06 9.25 -0.89
C ALA A 263 -17.43 9.74 -2.29
N VAL A 264 -17.36 8.87 -3.31
CA VAL A 264 -17.75 9.21 -4.68
C VAL A 264 -19.25 9.47 -4.77
N GLY A 265 -20.09 8.67 -4.11
CA GLY A 265 -21.55 8.88 -4.08
C GLY A 265 -21.92 10.22 -3.47
N ARG A 266 -21.23 10.66 -2.42
CA ARG A 266 -21.43 11.99 -1.82
C ARG A 266 -20.89 13.13 -2.68
N ALA A 267 -19.79 12.92 -3.37
CA ALA A 267 -19.13 13.96 -4.18
C ALA A 267 -19.81 14.19 -5.53
N ALA A 268 -20.53 13.21 -6.06
CA ALA A 268 -21.18 13.24 -7.36
C ALA A 268 -22.66 12.79 -7.26
N PRO A 269 -23.53 13.51 -6.51
CA PRO A 269 -24.93 13.14 -6.35
C PRO A 269 -25.72 13.14 -7.67
N GLU A 270 -25.27 13.87 -8.68
CA GLU A 270 -25.85 13.90 -10.03
C GLU A 270 -25.77 12.56 -10.77
N LEU A 271 -24.93 11.62 -10.34
CA LEU A 271 -24.87 10.28 -10.92
C LEU A 271 -26.22 9.54 -10.87
N VAL A 272 -27.06 9.84 -9.87
CA VAL A 272 -28.37 9.20 -9.70
C VAL A 272 -29.32 9.53 -10.86
N THR A 273 -29.15 10.68 -11.52
CA THR A 273 -30.00 11.16 -12.61
C THR A 273 -29.27 11.25 -13.95
N ALA A 274 -28.00 10.86 -14.00
CA ALA A 274 -27.18 10.98 -15.20
C ALA A 274 -27.63 9.98 -16.30
N ASP A 275 -27.75 10.45 -17.50
CA ASP A 275 -27.98 9.59 -18.68
C ASP A 275 -26.76 8.77 -19.09
N HIS A 276 -25.56 9.35 -18.89
CA HIS A 276 -24.30 8.74 -19.27
C HIS A 276 -23.20 9.13 -18.28
N ALA A 277 -22.45 8.17 -17.83
CA ALA A 277 -21.23 8.35 -17.03
C ALA A 277 -20.05 7.59 -17.64
N VAL A 278 -18.85 8.07 -17.38
CA VAL A 278 -17.59 7.43 -17.77
C VAL A 278 -16.81 7.09 -16.52
N ASP A 279 -16.48 5.81 -16.34
CA ASP A 279 -15.55 5.32 -15.31
C ASP A 279 -14.19 5.14 -15.99
N ALA A 280 -13.39 6.21 -15.95
CA ALA A 280 -12.04 6.21 -16.52
C ALA A 280 -11.07 5.52 -15.57
N TYR A 281 -10.29 4.58 -16.11
CA TYR A 281 -9.44 3.66 -15.33
C TYR A 281 -10.23 2.76 -14.37
N GLY A 282 -11.44 2.36 -14.78
CA GLY A 282 -12.43 1.64 -13.95
C GLY A 282 -11.96 0.28 -13.41
N GLY A 283 -10.91 -0.33 -13.97
CA GLY A 283 -10.34 -1.59 -13.49
C GLY A 283 -11.36 -2.73 -13.46
N VAL A 284 -11.71 -3.22 -12.27
CA VAL A 284 -12.75 -4.26 -12.10
C VAL A 284 -14.18 -3.69 -12.14
N GLY A 285 -14.33 -2.38 -12.37
CA GLY A 285 -15.63 -1.72 -12.43
C GLY A 285 -16.23 -1.39 -11.06
N LEU A 286 -15.41 -1.05 -10.07
CA LEU A 286 -15.90 -0.75 -8.72
C LEU A 286 -17.01 0.31 -8.73
N PHE A 287 -16.75 1.48 -9.32
CA PHE A 287 -17.71 2.59 -9.34
C PHE A 287 -18.85 2.34 -10.33
N ALA A 288 -18.52 1.74 -11.49
CA ALA A 288 -19.52 1.36 -12.49
C ALA A 288 -20.58 0.41 -11.91
N ALA A 289 -20.17 -0.54 -11.07
CA ALA A 289 -21.07 -1.53 -10.46
C ALA A 289 -21.77 -1.04 -9.17
N THR A 290 -21.39 0.11 -8.64
CA THR A 290 -21.92 0.64 -7.36
C THR A 290 -22.59 1.99 -7.54
N VAL A 291 -21.85 3.10 -7.45
CA VAL A 291 -22.44 4.46 -7.51
C VAL A 291 -23.03 4.83 -8.86
N MET A 292 -22.64 4.13 -9.95
CA MET A 292 -23.17 4.36 -11.28
C MET A 292 -24.26 3.33 -11.68
N ASP A 293 -24.72 2.50 -10.75
CA ASP A 293 -25.69 1.43 -11.03
C ASP A 293 -27.03 1.94 -11.60
N ALA A 294 -27.45 3.15 -11.19
CA ALA A 294 -28.65 3.81 -11.70
C ALA A 294 -28.45 4.55 -13.05
N VAL A 295 -27.22 4.73 -13.48
CA VAL A 295 -26.91 5.45 -14.73
C VAL A 295 -27.32 4.62 -15.93
N ARG A 296 -28.09 5.21 -16.85
CA ARG A 296 -28.63 4.48 -18.02
C ARG A 296 -27.55 3.90 -18.94
N ARG A 297 -26.41 4.57 -19.08
CA ARG A 297 -25.27 4.12 -19.88
C ARG A 297 -23.96 4.44 -19.16
N VAL A 298 -23.17 3.42 -18.88
CA VAL A 298 -21.83 3.58 -18.31
C VAL A 298 -20.80 3.15 -19.36
N THR A 299 -19.78 3.97 -19.58
CA THR A 299 -18.60 3.62 -20.37
C THR A 299 -17.44 3.36 -19.39
N LEU A 300 -16.88 2.17 -19.45
CA LEU A 300 -15.71 1.75 -18.68
C LEU A 300 -14.47 1.80 -19.59
N ILE A 301 -13.41 2.49 -19.13
CA ILE A 301 -12.16 2.65 -19.89
C ILE A 301 -10.97 2.16 -19.03
#